data_1e6f895f65daf27d0978c454bbf116c6
#
_entry.id   1e6f895f65daf27d0978c454bbf116c6
#
_cell.length_a   1.000
_cell.length_b   1.000
_cell.length_c   1.000
_cell.angle_alpha   90.00
_cell.angle_beta   90.00
_cell.angle_gamma   90.00
#
_symmetry.space_group_name_H-M   'P 1'
#
loop_
_entity.id
_entity.type
_entity.pdbx_description
1 polymer ?
#
loop_
_entity_poly.entity_id
_entity_poly.type
_entity_poly.pdbx_seq_one_letter_code
_entity_poly.pdbx_strand_id
1 'polypeptide(L)'
;AATYCIIPADVIEKGCLLQYEADSFYELAQAQALYSIVGSFHSNYHSKEGTHDHISGIKEGGNTIILGGAGPMGLMAIRYVLGMKKKPRRLVITDTNQERLEKVRKMIPMQEGTRHGIELYYINPSMFTDSVPVLLAITNEKGYDDVFVYAPPKCVAEIGNRIMAMDGCMNIYASTADKNYRAGM
;
A
#
# COMPACT_ATOMS: atom_id res chain seq x y z
N ALA A 1 2.24 27.06 7.05
CA ALA A 1 0.78 27.16 7.02
C ALA A 1 0.38 28.57 6.64
N ALA A 2 -0.64 28.74 5.81
CA ALA A 2 -1.15 30.03 5.38
C ALA A 2 -2.68 30.06 5.49
N THR A 3 -3.24 31.22 5.86
CA THR A 3 -4.68 31.43 5.90
C THR A 3 -5.27 31.58 4.50
N TYR A 4 -4.47 32.09 3.58
CA TYR A 4 -4.84 32.28 2.18
C TYR A 4 -3.72 31.78 1.28
N CYS A 5 -4.10 31.26 0.11
CA CYS A 5 -3.15 30.90 -0.96
C CYS A 5 -3.68 31.41 -2.31
N ILE A 6 -2.77 31.68 -3.22
CA ILE A 6 -3.11 32.06 -4.60
C ILE A 6 -3.28 30.78 -5.41
N ILE A 7 -4.43 30.62 -6.04
CA ILE A 7 -4.69 29.52 -6.98
C ILE A 7 -4.48 30.05 -8.39
N PRO A 8 -3.59 29.46 -9.22
CA PRO A 8 -3.42 29.83 -10.61
C PRO A 8 -4.72 29.68 -11.41
N ALA A 9 -4.96 30.57 -12.37
CA ALA A 9 -6.18 30.58 -13.16
C ALA A 9 -6.39 29.26 -13.92
N ASP A 10 -5.33 28.67 -14.46
CA ASP A 10 -5.38 27.40 -15.19
C ASP A 10 -5.86 26.21 -14.33
N VAL A 11 -5.60 26.22 -13.03
CA VAL A 11 -6.12 25.21 -12.08
C VAL A 11 -7.64 25.31 -11.97
N ILE A 12 -8.17 26.55 -11.95
CA ILE A 12 -9.61 26.82 -11.87
C ILE A 12 -10.29 26.47 -13.21
N GLU A 13 -9.72 26.92 -14.33
CA GLU A 13 -10.24 26.68 -15.68
C GLU A 13 -10.31 25.19 -16.03
N LYS A 14 -9.35 24.38 -15.53
CA LYS A 14 -9.33 22.94 -15.73
C LYS A 14 -10.18 22.15 -14.73
N GLY A 15 -10.94 22.85 -13.86
CA GLY A 15 -11.79 22.20 -12.86
C GLY A 15 -11.03 21.41 -11.78
N CYS A 16 -9.76 21.76 -11.54
CA CYS A 16 -8.94 21.10 -10.53
C CYS A 16 -9.18 21.65 -9.11
N LEU A 17 -10.00 22.69 -8.96
CA LEU A 17 -10.43 23.20 -7.66
C LEU A 17 -11.79 22.59 -7.31
N LEU A 18 -11.80 21.75 -6.28
CA LEU A 18 -13.01 21.08 -5.83
C LEU A 18 -13.46 21.69 -4.49
N GLN A 19 -14.73 22.02 -4.40
CA GLN A 19 -15.35 22.37 -3.14
C GLN A 19 -15.72 21.08 -2.39
N TYR A 20 -15.38 21.00 -1.13
CA TYR A 20 -15.64 19.85 -0.29
C TYR A 20 -16.11 20.30 1.10
N GLU A 21 -17.11 19.61 1.64
CA GLU A 21 -17.59 19.81 3.00
C GLU A 21 -17.02 18.71 3.91
N ALA A 22 -16.44 19.10 5.03
CA ALA A 22 -15.93 18.20 6.05
C ALA A 22 -16.06 18.82 7.43
N ASP A 23 -16.08 17.97 8.45
CA ASP A 23 -16.20 18.41 9.85
C ASP A 23 -14.94 19.16 10.34
N SER A 24 -13.81 18.98 9.65
CA SER A 24 -12.56 19.66 10.01
C SER A 24 -11.61 19.86 8.83
N PHE A 25 -10.77 20.88 8.90
CA PHE A 25 -9.65 21.06 7.96
C PHE A 25 -8.64 19.92 7.98
N TYR A 26 -8.54 19.19 9.09
CA TYR A 26 -7.67 18.03 9.20
C TYR A 26 -8.13 16.90 8.28
N GLU A 27 -9.42 16.62 8.22
CA GLU A 27 -10.00 15.62 7.31
C GLU A 27 -9.77 16.00 5.86
N LEU A 28 -10.02 17.26 5.50
CA LEU A 28 -9.74 17.77 4.16
C LEU A 28 -8.27 17.60 3.76
N ALA A 29 -7.35 17.88 4.69
CA ALA A 29 -5.91 17.73 4.43
C ALA A 29 -5.50 16.27 4.15
N GLN A 30 -6.28 15.28 4.62
CA GLN A 30 -6.01 13.86 4.35
C GLN A 30 -6.52 13.42 2.96
N ALA A 31 -7.42 14.16 2.33
CA ALA A 31 -8.04 13.78 1.05
C ALA A 31 -6.99 13.58 -0.06
N GLN A 32 -5.98 14.43 -0.15
CA GLN A 32 -4.91 14.31 -1.14
C GLN A 32 -4.08 13.02 -0.93
N ALA A 33 -3.72 12.72 0.31
CA ALA A 33 -2.99 11.51 0.65
C ALA A 33 -3.81 10.25 0.34
N LEU A 34 -5.09 10.25 0.71
CA LEU A 34 -6.01 9.15 0.43
C LEU A 34 -6.21 8.94 -1.07
N TYR A 35 -6.37 10.03 -1.85
CA TYR A 35 -6.48 9.96 -3.30
C TYR A 35 -5.27 9.25 -3.94
N SER A 36 -4.06 9.61 -3.50
CA SER A 36 -2.83 8.97 -3.97
C SER A 36 -2.77 7.47 -3.63
N ILE A 37 -3.25 7.09 -2.44
CA ILE A 37 -3.35 5.69 -2.03
C ILE A 37 -4.35 4.94 -2.92
N VAL A 38 -5.54 5.47 -3.09
CA VAL A 38 -6.57 4.89 -3.96
C VAL A 38 -6.02 4.70 -5.37
N GLY A 39 -5.36 5.72 -5.92
CA GLY A 39 -4.70 5.64 -7.22
C GLY A 39 -3.65 4.52 -7.30
N SER A 40 -2.82 4.34 -6.27
CA SER A 40 -1.80 3.29 -6.24
C SER A 40 -2.41 1.89 -6.28
N PHE A 41 -3.49 1.65 -5.54
CA PHE A 41 -4.19 0.36 -5.56
C PHE A 41 -4.90 0.08 -6.88
N HIS A 42 -5.42 1.11 -7.55
CA HIS A 42 -6.08 0.98 -8.85
C HIS A 42 -5.11 0.85 -10.03
N SER A 43 -3.86 1.27 -9.87
CA SER A 43 -2.83 1.19 -10.92
C SER A 43 -2.19 -0.19 -11.04
N ASN A 44 -2.34 -1.07 -10.05
CA ASN A 44 -1.94 -2.46 -10.20
C ASN A 44 -2.81 -3.16 -11.24
N TYR A 45 -2.28 -4.21 -11.83
CA TYR A 45 -3.01 -5.03 -12.82
C TYR A 45 -2.51 -6.46 -12.79
N HIS A 46 -3.40 -7.39 -13.18
CA HIS A 46 -3.12 -8.82 -13.26
C HIS A 46 -3.66 -9.39 -14.56
N SER A 47 -3.02 -10.43 -15.07
CA SER A 47 -3.46 -11.11 -16.27
C SER A 47 -4.81 -11.79 -16.02
N LYS A 48 -5.71 -11.68 -16.98
CA LYS A 48 -6.95 -12.44 -16.97
C LYS A 48 -6.71 -13.82 -17.58
N GLU A 49 -7.00 -14.86 -16.80
CA GLU A 49 -6.77 -16.23 -17.22
C GLU A 49 -7.41 -16.54 -18.58
N GLY A 50 -6.61 -17.13 -19.49
CA GLY A 50 -7.05 -17.53 -20.82
C GLY A 50 -7.20 -16.39 -21.84
N THR A 51 -6.80 -15.15 -21.49
CA THR A 51 -6.84 -14.00 -22.41
C THR A 51 -5.54 -13.19 -22.35
N HIS A 52 -5.38 -12.21 -23.25
CA HIS A 52 -4.33 -11.21 -23.17
C HIS A 52 -4.78 -9.92 -22.46
N ASP A 53 -5.98 -9.94 -21.87
CA ASP A 53 -6.50 -8.78 -21.13
C ASP A 53 -5.92 -8.70 -19.74
N HIS A 54 -5.90 -7.49 -19.19
CA HIS A 54 -5.52 -7.22 -17.81
C HIS A 54 -6.73 -6.75 -16.99
N ILE A 55 -6.76 -7.19 -15.75
CA ILE A 55 -7.74 -6.74 -14.75
C ILE A 55 -7.06 -5.69 -13.88
N SER A 56 -7.55 -4.45 -13.86
CA SER A 56 -7.02 -3.39 -13.03
C SER A 56 -7.39 -3.57 -11.55
N GLY A 57 -6.50 -3.09 -10.69
CA GLY A 57 -6.61 -3.17 -9.24
C GLY A 57 -5.90 -4.39 -8.68
N ILE A 58 -6.01 -4.58 -7.38
CA ILE A 58 -5.42 -5.74 -6.69
C ILE A 58 -6.13 -7.04 -7.09
N LYS A 59 -5.42 -8.15 -6.97
CA LYS A 59 -5.97 -9.48 -7.22
C LYS A 59 -6.95 -9.87 -6.12
N GLU A 60 -8.21 -10.06 -6.51
CA GLU A 60 -9.24 -10.52 -5.58
C GLU A 60 -8.92 -11.92 -5.05
N GLY A 61 -8.97 -12.09 -3.72
CA GLY A 61 -8.58 -13.34 -3.06
C GLY A 61 -7.08 -13.65 -3.09
N GLY A 62 -6.25 -12.74 -3.62
CA GLY A 62 -4.80 -12.85 -3.68
C GLY A 62 -4.10 -12.49 -2.35
N ASN A 63 -2.78 -12.45 -2.39
CA ASN A 63 -1.93 -12.06 -1.28
C ASN A 63 -1.39 -10.65 -1.54
N THR A 64 -1.66 -9.72 -0.64
CA THR A 64 -1.18 -8.33 -0.72
C THR A 64 -0.22 -8.04 0.43
N ILE A 65 0.88 -7.35 0.14
CA ILE A 65 1.81 -6.88 1.17
C ILE A 65 2.08 -5.39 1.04
N ILE A 66 2.18 -4.70 2.18
CA ILE A 66 2.60 -3.29 2.27
C ILE A 66 3.92 -3.24 3.02
N LEU A 67 5.00 -2.96 2.31
CA LEU A 67 6.36 -2.84 2.84
C LEU A 67 6.57 -1.39 3.35
N GLY A 68 6.87 -1.25 4.66
CA GLY A 68 6.94 0.05 5.32
C GLY A 68 5.56 0.63 5.66
N GLY A 69 4.59 -0.24 5.98
CA GLY A 69 3.18 0.11 6.11
C GLY A 69 2.73 0.60 7.50
N ALA A 70 3.62 0.80 8.48
CA ALA A 70 3.21 1.32 9.79
C ALA A 70 3.28 2.85 9.92
N GLY A 71 3.53 3.56 8.84
CA GLY A 71 3.42 5.02 8.76
C GLY A 71 1.98 5.52 8.52
N PRO A 72 1.76 6.85 8.50
CA PRO A 72 0.44 7.43 8.27
C PRO A 72 -0.20 6.98 6.94
N MET A 73 0.58 6.93 5.86
CA MET A 73 0.11 6.47 4.55
C MET A 73 -0.27 4.98 4.58
N GLY A 74 0.53 4.14 5.25
CA GLY A 74 0.23 2.73 5.40
C GLY A 74 -1.04 2.49 6.22
N LEU A 75 -1.27 3.25 7.28
CA LEU A 75 -2.49 3.17 8.07
C LEU A 75 -3.74 3.48 7.22
N MET A 76 -3.67 4.53 6.39
CA MET A 76 -4.74 4.84 5.43
C MET A 76 -4.94 3.72 4.41
N ALA A 77 -3.84 3.15 3.89
CA ALA A 77 -3.88 2.03 2.94
C ALA A 77 -4.55 0.80 3.55
N ILE A 78 -4.22 0.43 4.81
CA ILE A 78 -4.87 -0.68 5.50
C ILE A 78 -6.38 -0.43 5.61
N ARG A 79 -6.78 0.77 6.05
CA ARG A 79 -8.20 1.16 6.16
C ARG A 79 -8.91 1.09 4.81
N TYR A 80 -8.24 1.57 3.75
CA TYR A 80 -8.77 1.51 2.40
C TYR A 80 -9.00 0.06 1.94
N VAL A 81 -8.02 -0.83 2.13
CA VAL A 81 -8.15 -2.25 1.75
C VAL A 81 -9.28 -2.94 2.51
N LEU A 82 -9.44 -2.67 3.80
CA LEU A 82 -10.56 -3.22 4.59
C LEU A 82 -11.93 -2.79 4.05
N GLY A 83 -12.03 -1.58 3.48
CA GLY A 83 -13.27 -1.02 2.88
C GLY A 83 -13.51 -1.38 1.42
N MET A 84 -12.54 -1.95 0.70
CA MET A 84 -12.68 -2.28 -0.73
C MET A 84 -13.75 -3.34 -0.97
N LYS A 85 -14.35 -3.33 -2.17
CA LYS A 85 -15.25 -4.39 -2.63
C LYS A 85 -14.47 -5.65 -2.99
N LYS A 86 -13.44 -5.52 -3.84
CA LYS A 86 -12.49 -6.58 -4.15
C LYS A 86 -11.41 -6.61 -3.08
N LYS A 87 -11.28 -7.70 -2.37
CA LYS A 87 -10.39 -7.82 -1.22
C LYS A 87 -9.34 -8.88 -1.44
N PRO A 88 -8.11 -8.68 -0.91
CA PRO A 88 -7.15 -9.77 -0.86
C PRO A 88 -7.59 -10.80 0.17
N ARG A 89 -7.17 -12.03 0.03
CA ARG A 89 -7.29 -13.05 1.08
C ARG A 89 -6.38 -12.72 2.26
N ARG A 90 -5.14 -12.30 1.96
CA ARG A 90 -4.14 -11.94 2.96
C ARG A 90 -3.65 -10.53 2.75
N LEU A 91 -3.54 -9.79 3.86
CA LEU A 91 -2.90 -8.48 3.90
C LEU A 91 -1.78 -8.52 4.94
N VAL A 92 -0.54 -8.37 4.48
CA VAL A 92 0.64 -8.36 5.33
C VAL A 92 1.20 -6.95 5.40
N ILE A 93 1.44 -6.46 6.60
CA ILE A 93 2.01 -5.15 6.87
C ILE A 93 3.38 -5.35 7.47
N THR A 94 4.40 -4.76 6.88
CA THR A 94 5.74 -4.78 7.45
C THR A 94 6.22 -3.39 7.81
N ASP A 95 7.01 -3.30 8.87
CA ASP A 95 7.76 -2.10 9.23
C ASP A 95 8.94 -2.50 10.12
N THR A 96 10.08 -1.81 9.99
CA THR A 96 11.25 -2.05 10.84
C THR A 96 11.12 -1.40 12.21
N ASN A 97 10.22 -0.41 12.35
CA ASN A 97 9.94 0.24 13.63
C ASN A 97 8.86 -0.53 14.40
N GLN A 98 9.29 -1.28 15.41
CA GLN A 98 8.43 -2.13 16.23
C GLN A 98 7.33 -1.34 16.94
N GLU A 99 7.65 -0.17 17.48
CA GLU A 99 6.69 0.67 18.20
C GLU A 99 5.56 1.15 17.29
N ARG A 100 5.90 1.58 16.06
CA ARG A 100 4.91 1.96 15.06
C ARG A 100 4.03 0.78 14.67
N LEU A 101 4.62 -0.38 14.46
CA LEU A 101 3.90 -1.59 14.07
C LEU A 101 2.90 -2.02 15.16
N GLU A 102 3.31 -1.97 16.44
CA GLU A 102 2.42 -2.26 17.56
C GLU A 102 1.30 -1.23 17.71
N LYS A 103 1.60 0.05 17.48
CA LYS A 103 0.59 1.11 17.48
C LYS A 103 -0.47 0.88 16.41
N VAL A 104 -0.06 0.55 15.19
CA VAL A 104 -0.99 0.23 14.10
C VAL A 104 -1.79 -1.04 14.44
N ARG A 105 -1.15 -2.09 14.97
CA ARG A 105 -1.81 -3.31 15.41
C ARG A 105 -2.86 -3.09 16.50
N LYS A 106 -2.63 -2.13 17.41
CA LYS A 106 -3.62 -1.74 18.41
C LYS A 106 -4.80 -0.99 17.79
N MET A 107 -4.55 -0.13 16.80
CA MET A 107 -5.58 0.65 16.10
C MET A 107 -6.42 -0.19 15.13
N ILE A 108 -5.82 -1.19 14.51
CA ILE A 108 -6.43 -2.13 13.57
C ILE A 108 -5.98 -3.54 13.97
N PRO A 109 -6.65 -4.17 14.93
CA PRO A 109 -6.28 -5.52 15.36
C PRO A 109 -6.55 -6.56 14.27
N MET A 110 -5.87 -7.71 14.34
CA MET A 110 -6.01 -8.78 13.35
C MET A 110 -7.46 -9.25 13.20
N GLN A 111 -8.24 -9.20 14.29
CA GLN A 111 -9.67 -9.52 14.30
C GLN A 111 -10.49 -8.59 13.40
N GLU A 112 -10.05 -7.36 13.20
CA GLU A 112 -10.68 -6.43 12.26
C GLU A 112 -10.54 -6.93 10.81
N GLY A 113 -9.36 -7.45 10.45
CA GLY A 113 -9.16 -8.14 9.17
C GLY A 113 -10.16 -9.28 8.98
N THR A 114 -10.30 -10.15 9.99
CA THR A 114 -11.22 -11.28 9.96
C THR A 114 -12.68 -10.85 9.74
N ARG A 115 -13.13 -9.75 10.37
CA ARG A 115 -14.48 -9.18 10.15
C ARG A 115 -14.73 -8.76 8.71
N HIS A 116 -13.66 -8.40 8.02
CA HIS A 116 -13.70 -8.00 6.60
C HIS A 116 -13.35 -9.14 5.64
N GLY A 117 -13.13 -10.37 6.14
CA GLY A 117 -12.77 -11.53 5.34
C GLY A 117 -11.30 -11.55 4.90
N ILE A 118 -10.42 -10.85 5.62
CA ILE A 118 -8.99 -10.72 5.32
C ILE A 118 -8.16 -11.32 6.46
N GLU A 119 -7.20 -12.19 6.13
CA GLU A 119 -6.16 -12.63 7.05
C GLU A 119 -5.11 -11.50 7.17
N LEU A 120 -5.10 -10.77 8.30
CA LEU A 120 -4.24 -9.61 8.52
C LEU A 120 -3.03 -9.97 9.38
N TYR A 121 -1.82 -9.61 8.91
CA TYR A 121 -0.54 -9.89 9.58
C TYR A 121 0.29 -8.63 9.75
N TYR A 122 1.05 -8.57 10.86
CA TYR A 122 2.00 -7.51 11.16
C TYR A 122 3.36 -8.12 11.45
N ILE A 123 4.36 -7.83 10.64
CA ILE A 123 5.69 -8.44 10.67
C ILE A 123 6.76 -7.36 10.73
N ASN A 124 7.66 -7.49 11.69
CA ASN A 124 8.88 -6.69 11.70
C ASN A 124 10.01 -7.46 11.01
N PRO A 125 10.41 -7.09 9.79
CA PRO A 125 11.44 -7.82 9.05
C PRO A 125 12.82 -7.73 9.69
N SER A 126 13.09 -6.71 10.50
CA SER A 126 14.38 -6.57 11.18
C SER A 126 14.62 -7.58 12.31
N MET A 127 13.59 -8.33 12.70
CA MET A 127 13.70 -9.43 13.67
C MET A 127 14.32 -10.71 13.09
N PHE A 128 14.56 -10.74 11.79
CA PHE A 128 15.07 -11.91 11.07
C PHE A 128 16.35 -11.58 10.33
N THR A 129 17.28 -12.50 10.22
CA THR A 129 18.49 -12.37 9.40
C THR A 129 18.15 -12.25 7.92
N ASP A 130 17.20 -13.05 7.45
CA ASP A 130 16.54 -12.91 6.14
C ASP A 130 15.04 -13.03 6.37
N SER A 131 14.30 -11.98 6.05
CA SER A 131 12.85 -11.93 6.22
C SER A 131 12.08 -12.60 5.09
N VAL A 132 12.71 -12.84 3.93
CA VAL A 132 12.05 -13.38 2.75
C VAL A 132 11.43 -14.76 3.00
N PRO A 133 12.11 -15.74 3.60
CA PRO A 133 11.48 -17.04 3.89
C PRO A 133 10.27 -16.91 4.81
N VAL A 134 10.33 -16.03 5.80
CA VAL A 134 9.20 -15.79 6.73
C VAL A 134 7.99 -15.20 6.01
N LEU A 135 8.22 -14.24 5.12
CA LEU A 135 7.17 -13.62 4.34
C LEU A 135 6.55 -14.60 3.34
N LEU A 136 7.36 -15.43 2.69
CA LEU A 136 6.88 -16.46 1.76
C LEU A 136 6.08 -17.57 2.47
N ALA A 137 6.50 -17.98 3.66
CA ALA A 137 5.77 -18.98 4.45
C ALA A 137 4.32 -18.58 4.75
N ILE A 138 4.04 -17.26 4.96
CA ILE A 138 2.68 -16.74 5.16
C ILE A 138 1.78 -17.05 3.95
N THR A 139 2.34 -17.08 2.76
CA THR A 139 1.62 -17.32 1.50
C THR A 139 1.68 -18.77 1.04
N ASN A 140 2.22 -19.69 1.86
CA ASN A 140 2.51 -21.07 1.48
C ASN A 140 3.43 -21.13 0.24
N GLU A 141 4.50 -20.34 0.23
CA GLU A 141 5.51 -20.20 -0.83
C GLU A 141 4.99 -19.70 -2.19
N LYS A 142 3.74 -19.23 -2.25
CA LYS A 142 3.14 -18.71 -3.49
C LYS A 142 3.57 -17.28 -3.82
N GLY A 143 4.08 -16.55 -2.84
CA GLY A 143 4.41 -15.14 -2.97
C GLY A 143 3.21 -14.20 -2.91
N TYR A 144 3.49 -12.92 -3.17
CA TYR A 144 2.50 -11.85 -3.09
C TYR A 144 2.10 -11.40 -4.49
N ASP A 145 0.80 -11.42 -4.74
CA ASP A 145 0.22 -10.95 -6.01
C ASP A 145 0.34 -9.42 -6.12
N ASP A 146 0.22 -8.71 -4.99
CA ASP A 146 0.32 -7.26 -4.93
C ASP A 146 1.34 -6.84 -3.87
N VAL A 147 2.39 -6.13 -4.29
CA VAL A 147 3.46 -5.62 -3.44
C VAL A 147 3.45 -4.09 -3.48
N PHE A 148 3.17 -3.44 -2.36
CA PHE A 148 3.22 -1.98 -2.22
C PHE A 148 4.43 -1.56 -1.41
N VAL A 149 5.29 -0.72 -1.98
CA VAL A 149 6.50 -0.22 -1.32
C VAL A 149 6.25 1.20 -0.84
N TYR A 150 6.06 1.37 0.48
CA TYR A 150 5.79 2.65 1.13
C TYR A 150 7.00 3.19 1.91
N ALA A 151 8.08 2.44 1.96
CA ALA A 151 9.33 2.88 2.55
C ALA A 151 10.37 3.19 1.46
N PRO A 152 11.15 4.28 1.59
CA PRO A 152 12.07 4.73 0.55
C PRO A 152 13.34 3.90 0.34
N PRO A 153 13.78 2.98 1.20
CA PRO A 153 15.03 2.27 1.03
C PRO A 153 15.03 1.30 -0.17
N LYS A 154 16.13 1.33 -0.92
CA LYS A 154 16.41 0.43 -2.04
C LYS A 154 16.20 -1.05 -1.67
N CYS A 155 16.72 -1.48 -0.52
CA CYS A 155 16.60 -2.86 -0.05
C CYS A 155 15.15 -3.34 0.13
N VAL A 156 14.20 -2.43 0.36
CA VAL A 156 12.79 -2.79 0.52
C VAL A 156 12.17 -3.21 -0.81
N ALA A 157 12.50 -2.52 -1.90
CA ALA A 157 12.07 -2.93 -3.25
C ALA A 157 12.73 -4.25 -3.68
N GLU A 158 13.99 -4.48 -3.30
CA GLU A 158 14.67 -5.76 -3.54
C GLU A 158 14.00 -6.93 -2.80
N ILE A 159 13.58 -6.72 -1.54
CA ILE A 159 12.77 -7.70 -0.82
C ILE A 159 11.44 -7.93 -1.57
N GLY A 160 10.78 -6.85 -1.99
CA GLY A 160 9.54 -6.92 -2.76
C GLY A 160 9.67 -7.81 -3.99
N ASN A 161 10.75 -7.65 -4.76
CA ASN A 161 11.03 -8.48 -5.94
C ASN A 161 11.22 -9.97 -5.61
N ARG A 162 11.86 -10.29 -4.48
CA ARG A 162 12.11 -11.68 -4.05
C ARG A 162 10.87 -12.41 -3.52
N ILE A 163 9.85 -11.67 -3.08
CA ILE A 163 8.62 -12.25 -2.53
C ILE A 163 7.43 -12.17 -3.47
N MET A 164 7.61 -11.58 -4.64
CA MET A 164 6.53 -11.39 -5.62
C MET A 164 6.11 -12.74 -6.22
N ALA A 165 4.81 -12.93 -6.39
CA ALA A 165 4.26 -14.10 -7.05
C ALA A 165 4.47 -14.04 -8.57
N MET A 166 4.28 -15.18 -9.26
CA MET A 166 4.14 -15.18 -10.71
C MET A 166 2.93 -14.33 -11.11
N ASP A 167 3.07 -13.44 -12.11
CA ASP A 167 2.06 -12.41 -12.46
C ASP A 167 1.78 -11.39 -11.34
N GLY A 168 2.71 -11.27 -10.37
CA GLY A 168 2.61 -10.28 -9.31
C GLY A 168 2.91 -8.87 -9.83
N CYS A 169 2.28 -7.87 -9.21
CA CYS A 169 2.49 -6.46 -9.51
C CYS A 169 3.10 -5.73 -8.32
N MET A 170 4.21 -5.01 -8.54
CA MET A 170 4.84 -4.19 -7.51
C MET A 170 4.63 -2.71 -7.80
N ASN A 171 4.03 -2.01 -6.85
CA ASN A 171 3.83 -0.58 -6.86
C ASN A 171 4.83 0.11 -5.93
N ILE A 172 5.76 0.87 -6.49
CA ILE A 172 6.72 1.66 -5.71
C ILE A 172 6.13 3.04 -5.48
N TYR A 173 5.45 3.19 -4.34
CA TYR A 173 4.80 4.43 -3.95
C TYR A 173 5.78 5.46 -3.37
N ALA A 174 6.77 5.01 -2.60
CA ALA A 174 7.76 5.89 -2.00
C ALA A 174 8.81 6.32 -3.02
N SER A 175 9.08 7.62 -3.11
CA SER A 175 10.20 8.14 -3.89
C SER A 175 11.53 7.93 -3.17
N THR A 176 12.61 7.74 -3.94
CA THR A 176 13.97 7.77 -3.42
C THR A 176 14.64 9.10 -3.77
N ALA A 177 15.41 9.65 -2.83
CA ALA A 177 16.27 10.80 -3.09
C ALA A 177 17.54 10.42 -3.88
N ASP A 178 17.84 9.13 -4.01
CA ASP A 178 18.99 8.65 -4.77
C ASP A 178 18.70 8.75 -6.28
N LYS A 179 19.33 9.73 -6.94
CA LYS A 179 19.21 9.96 -8.39
C LYS A 179 19.78 8.82 -9.24
N ASN A 180 20.60 7.94 -8.64
CA ASN A 180 21.21 6.80 -9.33
C ASN A 180 20.47 5.48 -9.04
N TYR A 181 19.39 5.55 -8.27
CA TYR A 181 18.60 4.36 -7.98
C TYR A 181 17.99 3.79 -9.27
N ARG A 182 18.35 2.57 -9.58
CA ARG A 182 17.69 1.74 -10.59
C ARG A 182 17.08 0.55 -9.87
N ALA A 183 15.77 0.38 -9.96
CA ALA A 183 15.16 -0.87 -9.54
C ALA A 183 15.78 -1.97 -10.41
N GLY A 184 16.47 -2.92 -9.78
CA GLY A 184 16.95 -4.11 -10.50
C GLY A 184 15.71 -4.87 -10.97
N MET A 185 15.49 -4.87 -12.27
CA MET A 185 14.52 -5.74 -12.94
C MET A 185 15.21 -7.05 -13.27
#